data_020df980d4f8e4a5394800c9c616052c
#
_entry.id   020df980d4f8e4a5394800c9c616052c
#
_cell.length_a   1.000
_cell.length_b   1.000
_cell.length_c   1.000
_cell.angle_alpha   90.00
_cell.angle_beta   90.00
_cell.angle_gamma   90.00
#
_symmetry.space_group_name_H-M   'P 1'
#
loop_
_entity.id
_entity.type
_entity.pdbx_description
1 polymer ?
#
loop_
_entity_poly.entity_id
_entity_poly.type
_entity_poly.pdbx_seq_one_letter_code
_entity_poly.pdbx_strand_id
1 'polypeptide(L)'
;MWLAALAILIGLAILVWSADVFIDGATALAKKFSVPSFLIGVLILGIGTSAPEMVVSVLAAIEGSPELALGNAYGSNIINIALVLGATVLISPIIIRRGIVKRDLPLLLLITVIAAWQLRDGTLSQADGIVLLILLVAVLGLQIIMSIREGYHEHEDDMVVANADSAHSNNLEHLNNSESLEKLEPSVTRGLVSLIIGMLMLVASSRAIVWGAVELATLWGLSELIIGLTIVAVGTSLPELVSSLSAARKGEHDMALGNIIGSNIFNTLAVVGLATVIAPIAADPVILSRDVMAMGVLTILLVTLCVFAFKTKRQFGRTSGATLVLFFMGYTAWLIQSVSM
;
A
#
# COMPACT_ATOMS: atom_id res chain seq x y z
N MET A 1 7.53 7.53 30.60
CA MET A 1 6.07 7.64 30.41
C MET A 1 5.64 8.92 29.70
N TRP A 2 5.83 10.13 30.29
CA TRP A 2 5.35 11.37 29.65
C TRP A 2 5.96 11.64 28.26
N LEU A 3 7.26 11.40 28.10
CA LEU A 3 7.94 11.58 26.81
C LEU A 3 7.39 10.61 25.75
N ALA A 4 7.15 9.36 26.10
CA ALA A 4 6.54 8.35 25.22
C ALA A 4 5.11 8.71 24.81
N ALA A 5 4.29 9.16 25.77
CA ALA A 5 2.94 9.63 25.48
C ALA A 5 2.94 10.88 24.59
N LEU A 6 3.84 11.81 24.83
CA LEU A 6 4.02 13.01 24.02
C LEU A 6 4.47 12.67 22.60
N ALA A 7 5.40 11.71 22.45
CA ALA A 7 5.86 11.24 21.14
C ALA A 7 4.72 10.62 20.33
N ILE A 8 3.83 9.87 20.97
CA ILE A 8 2.64 9.30 20.32
C ILE A 8 1.69 10.43 19.87
N LEU A 9 1.35 11.36 20.76
CA LEU A 9 0.39 12.44 20.45
C LEU A 9 0.89 13.35 19.34
N ILE A 10 2.14 13.83 19.46
CA ILE A 10 2.76 14.68 18.44
C ILE A 10 2.98 13.89 17.16
N GLY A 11 3.44 12.62 17.28
CA GLY A 11 3.62 11.73 16.15
C GLY A 11 2.34 11.53 15.36
N LEU A 12 1.20 11.30 16.01
CA LEU A 12 -0.10 11.16 15.35
C LEU A 12 -0.52 12.43 14.60
N ALA A 13 -0.33 13.60 15.20
CA ALA A 13 -0.66 14.87 14.55
C ALA A 13 0.21 15.09 13.30
N ILE A 14 1.53 14.85 13.41
CA ILE A 14 2.47 14.96 12.30
C ILE A 14 2.17 13.89 11.22
N LEU A 15 1.84 12.66 11.62
CA LEU A 15 1.53 11.56 10.71
C LEU A 15 0.35 11.92 9.79
N VAL A 16 -0.74 12.41 10.35
CA VAL A 16 -1.93 12.80 9.57
C VAL A 16 -1.63 13.97 8.64
N TRP A 17 -0.96 15.01 9.16
CA TRP A 17 -0.57 16.16 8.35
C TRP A 17 0.39 15.78 7.21
N SER A 18 1.39 14.96 7.50
CA SER A 18 2.39 14.55 6.51
C SER A 18 1.79 13.67 5.41
N ALA A 19 0.81 12.82 5.74
CA ALA A 19 0.09 12.04 4.74
C ALA A 19 -0.69 12.94 3.76
N ASP A 20 -1.34 14.00 4.26
CA ASP A 20 -2.03 14.95 3.39
C ASP A 20 -1.07 15.69 2.46
N VAL A 21 0.09 16.12 2.98
CA VAL A 21 1.15 16.78 2.19
C VAL A 21 1.73 15.80 1.14
N PHE A 22 1.95 14.54 1.52
CA PHE A 22 2.45 13.50 0.63
C PHE A 22 1.49 13.23 -0.53
N ILE A 23 0.19 13.05 -0.24
CA ILE A 23 -0.83 12.79 -1.26
C ILE A 23 -1.03 14.03 -2.16
N ASP A 24 -1.00 15.24 -1.63
CA ASP A 24 -1.08 16.46 -2.44
C ASP A 24 0.09 16.57 -3.42
N GLY A 25 1.31 16.24 -2.97
CA GLY A 25 2.49 16.16 -3.81
C GLY A 25 2.35 15.12 -4.92
N ALA A 26 1.92 13.91 -4.56
CA ALA A 26 1.69 12.82 -5.50
C ALA A 26 0.62 13.15 -6.54
N THR A 27 -0.51 13.72 -6.11
CA THR A 27 -1.61 14.13 -7.00
C THR A 27 -1.18 15.27 -7.94
N ALA A 28 -0.41 16.23 -7.45
CA ALA A 28 0.12 17.31 -8.28
C ALA A 28 1.04 16.78 -9.39
N LEU A 29 1.91 15.82 -9.07
CA LEU A 29 2.78 15.19 -10.07
C LEU A 29 1.99 14.31 -11.03
N ALA A 30 1.01 13.53 -10.57
CA ALA A 30 0.12 12.74 -11.40
C ALA A 30 -0.55 13.61 -12.48
N LYS A 31 -1.14 14.73 -12.07
CA LYS A 31 -1.80 15.70 -12.96
C LYS A 31 -0.81 16.36 -13.93
N LYS A 32 0.36 16.78 -13.44
CA LYS A 32 1.34 17.48 -14.29
C LYS A 32 1.94 16.60 -15.37
N PHE A 33 2.20 15.33 -15.04
CA PHE A 33 2.79 14.36 -15.98
C PHE A 33 1.73 13.51 -16.71
N SER A 34 0.44 13.77 -16.47
CA SER A 34 -0.67 12.96 -17.03
C SER A 34 -0.50 11.46 -16.76
N VAL A 35 0.01 11.13 -15.56
CA VAL A 35 0.20 9.75 -15.13
C VAL A 35 -1.04 9.29 -14.37
N PRO A 36 -1.61 8.11 -14.69
CA PRO A 36 -2.75 7.58 -13.95
C PRO A 36 -2.50 7.49 -12.44
N SER A 37 -3.49 7.92 -11.63
CA SER A 37 -3.36 7.96 -10.16
C SER A 37 -3.03 6.60 -9.56
N PHE A 38 -3.51 5.49 -10.15
CA PHE A 38 -3.15 4.13 -9.73
C PHE A 38 -1.64 3.87 -9.83
N LEU A 39 -1.02 4.26 -10.96
CA LEU A 39 0.41 4.05 -11.18
C LEU A 39 1.26 4.87 -10.20
N ILE A 40 0.85 6.10 -9.90
CA ILE A 40 1.47 6.92 -8.84
C ILE A 40 1.32 6.23 -7.47
N GLY A 41 0.14 5.67 -7.19
CA GLY A 41 -0.11 4.88 -5.98
C GLY A 41 0.85 3.71 -5.88
N VAL A 42 1.02 2.91 -6.93
CA VAL A 42 1.94 1.77 -6.93
C VAL A 42 3.39 2.20 -6.84
N LEU A 43 3.86 3.08 -7.74
CA LEU A 43 5.29 3.36 -7.88
C LEU A 43 5.80 4.34 -6.82
N ILE A 44 5.05 5.40 -6.53
CA ILE A 44 5.54 6.46 -5.64
C ILE A 44 5.12 6.20 -4.20
N LEU A 45 3.82 5.97 -3.97
CA LEU A 45 3.35 5.71 -2.62
C LEU A 45 3.85 4.34 -2.13
N GLY A 46 3.63 3.27 -2.92
CA GLY A 46 4.02 1.92 -2.54
C GLY A 46 5.52 1.78 -2.24
N ILE A 47 6.41 2.35 -3.07
CA ILE A 47 7.84 2.36 -2.78
C ILE A 47 8.14 3.22 -1.54
N GLY A 48 7.55 4.43 -1.48
CA GLY A 48 7.86 5.40 -0.43
C GLY A 48 7.48 4.91 0.96
N THR A 49 6.30 4.30 1.08
CA THR A 49 5.80 3.76 2.35
C THR A 49 6.46 2.45 2.74
N SER A 50 6.84 1.58 1.76
CA SER A 50 7.54 0.31 2.02
C SER A 50 9.07 0.43 2.07
N ALA A 51 9.65 1.62 1.88
CA ALA A 51 11.09 1.83 2.00
C ALA A 51 11.65 1.47 3.39
N PRO A 52 10.99 1.80 4.52
CA PRO A 52 11.41 1.37 5.84
C PRO A 52 11.50 -0.15 5.97
N GLU A 53 10.52 -0.88 5.44
CA GLU A 53 10.48 -2.34 5.45
C GLU A 53 11.66 -2.94 4.66
N MET A 54 11.99 -2.36 3.50
CA MET A 54 13.15 -2.77 2.71
C MET A 54 14.45 -2.58 3.50
N VAL A 55 14.62 -1.42 4.13
CA VAL A 55 15.84 -1.14 4.94
C VAL A 55 15.95 -2.08 6.12
N VAL A 56 14.88 -2.29 6.89
CA VAL A 56 14.88 -3.20 8.04
C VAL A 56 15.22 -4.63 7.61
N SER A 57 14.64 -5.12 6.52
CA SER A 57 14.86 -6.47 6.03
C SER A 57 16.26 -6.68 5.46
N VAL A 58 16.82 -5.68 4.77
CA VAL A 58 18.21 -5.71 4.30
C VAL A 58 19.18 -5.74 5.48
N LEU A 59 18.97 -4.91 6.50
CA LEU A 59 19.80 -4.90 7.69
C LEU A 59 19.71 -6.24 8.44
N ALA A 60 18.51 -6.78 8.63
CA ALA A 60 18.32 -8.09 9.26
C ALA A 60 19.07 -9.21 8.51
N ALA A 61 19.03 -9.19 7.17
CA ALA A 61 19.76 -10.17 6.36
C ALA A 61 21.29 -10.03 6.49
N ILE A 62 21.81 -8.79 6.55
CA ILE A 62 23.25 -8.51 6.76
C ILE A 62 23.68 -8.95 8.17
N GLU A 63 22.82 -8.77 9.17
CA GLU A 63 23.08 -9.15 10.58
C GLU A 63 22.91 -10.65 10.84
N GLY A 64 22.59 -11.45 9.80
CA GLY A 64 22.48 -12.91 9.90
C GLY A 64 21.13 -13.43 10.41
N SER A 65 20.08 -12.61 10.32
CA SER A 65 18.70 -12.96 10.67
C SER A 65 17.74 -12.75 9.48
N PRO A 66 18.01 -13.39 8.32
CA PRO A 66 17.22 -13.13 7.09
C PRO A 66 15.75 -13.62 7.22
N GLU A 67 15.43 -14.51 8.14
CA GLU A 67 14.06 -14.99 8.42
C GLU A 67 13.15 -13.83 8.87
N LEU A 68 13.71 -12.83 9.55
CA LEU A 68 12.96 -11.64 9.97
C LEU A 68 12.42 -10.86 8.76
N ALA A 69 13.11 -10.92 7.61
CA ALA A 69 12.64 -10.28 6.39
C ALA A 69 11.35 -10.92 5.85
N LEU A 70 11.22 -12.27 5.94
CA LEU A 70 9.98 -12.97 5.58
C LEU A 70 8.82 -12.58 6.49
N GLY A 71 9.05 -12.62 7.80
CA GLY A 71 8.05 -12.24 8.79
C GLY A 71 7.58 -10.78 8.58
N ASN A 72 8.52 -9.87 8.36
CA ASN A 72 8.24 -8.47 8.07
C ASN A 72 7.44 -8.31 6.77
N ALA A 73 7.89 -8.90 5.66
CA ALA A 73 7.24 -8.74 4.36
C ALA A 73 5.83 -9.34 4.31
N TYR A 74 5.68 -10.59 4.76
CA TYR A 74 4.37 -11.27 4.71
C TYR A 74 3.42 -10.78 5.79
N GLY A 75 3.93 -10.42 6.96
CA GLY A 75 3.17 -9.75 8.00
C GLY A 75 2.61 -8.40 7.52
N SER A 76 3.45 -7.57 6.91
CA SER A 76 3.02 -6.30 6.32
C SER A 76 2.00 -6.49 5.20
N ASN A 77 2.12 -7.53 4.36
CA ASN A 77 1.12 -7.83 3.34
C ASN A 77 -0.25 -8.17 3.95
N ILE A 78 -0.27 -8.96 5.00
CA ILE A 78 -1.51 -9.28 5.73
C ILE A 78 -2.10 -8.02 6.35
N ILE A 79 -1.28 -7.21 7.01
CA ILE A 79 -1.72 -5.95 7.63
C ILE A 79 -2.25 -4.99 6.57
N ASN A 80 -1.56 -4.83 5.45
CA ASN A 80 -1.94 -3.91 4.38
C ASN A 80 -3.30 -4.26 3.77
N ILE A 81 -3.57 -5.54 3.51
CA ILE A 81 -4.88 -5.95 2.97
C ILE A 81 -5.95 -5.95 4.06
N ALA A 82 -5.67 -6.56 5.21
CA ALA A 82 -6.70 -6.80 6.21
C ALA A 82 -7.01 -5.57 7.06
N LEU A 83 -5.99 -4.90 7.59
CA LEU A 83 -6.16 -3.75 8.47
C LEU A 83 -6.18 -2.43 7.70
N VAL A 84 -5.14 -2.16 6.89
CA VAL A 84 -4.98 -0.87 6.21
C VAL A 84 -6.11 -0.64 5.21
N LEU A 85 -6.33 -1.56 4.26
CA LEU A 85 -7.42 -1.44 3.31
C LEU A 85 -8.77 -1.56 4.01
N GLY A 86 -8.90 -2.51 4.95
CA GLY A 86 -10.13 -2.70 5.72
C GLY A 86 -10.56 -1.43 6.45
N ALA A 87 -9.66 -0.80 7.20
CA ALA A 87 -9.93 0.46 7.91
C ALA A 87 -10.18 1.63 6.95
N THR A 88 -9.40 1.74 5.88
CA THR A 88 -9.59 2.78 4.85
C THR A 88 -11.00 2.72 4.29
N VAL A 89 -11.48 1.53 3.91
CA VAL A 89 -12.79 1.32 3.29
C VAL A 89 -13.93 1.45 4.28
N LEU A 90 -13.73 1.13 5.55
CA LEU A 90 -14.72 1.41 6.61
C LEU A 90 -14.99 2.89 6.75
N ILE A 91 -13.95 3.72 6.64
CA ILE A 91 -14.03 5.18 6.80
C ILE A 91 -14.44 5.85 5.49
N SER A 92 -13.78 5.48 4.39
CA SER A 92 -13.98 6.06 3.06
C SER A 92 -14.15 4.96 2.02
N PRO A 93 -15.41 4.58 1.65
CA PRO A 93 -15.66 3.58 0.63
C PRO A 93 -15.01 3.94 -0.72
N ILE A 94 -14.46 2.94 -1.40
CA ILE A 94 -13.65 3.10 -2.61
C ILE A 94 -14.41 2.61 -3.84
N ILE A 95 -14.26 3.29 -4.98
CA ILE A 95 -14.77 2.84 -6.28
C ILE A 95 -13.70 1.98 -6.95
N ILE A 96 -14.08 0.77 -7.38
CA ILE A 96 -13.16 -0.16 -8.05
C ILE A 96 -13.28 0.00 -9.56
N ARG A 97 -12.19 0.38 -10.23
CA ARG A 97 -12.14 0.47 -11.69
C ARG A 97 -11.86 -0.88 -12.36
N ARG A 98 -12.23 -0.98 -13.63
CA ARG A 98 -12.09 -2.20 -14.44
C ARG A 98 -10.63 -2.65 -14.56
N GLY A 99 -9.68 -1.73 -14.70
CA GLY A 99 -8.25 -2.04 -14.81
C GLY A 99 -7.75 -2.81 -13.60
N ILE A 100 -8.09 -2.35 -12.39
CA ILE A 100 -7.70 -2.98 -11.13
C ILE A 100 -8.19 -4.44 -11.07
N VAL A 101 -9.46 -4.69 -11.41
CA VAL A 101 -10.05 -6.04 -11.36
C VAL A 101 -9.45 -6.99 -12.39
N LYS A 102 -9.16 -6.49 -13.61
CA LYS A 102 -8.73 -7.35 -14.72
C LYS A 102 -7.22 -7.53 -14.83
N ARG A 103 -6.45 -6.61 -14.27
CA ARG A 103 -4.99 -6.58 -14.41
C ARG A 103 -4.30 -6.70 -13.05
N ASP A 104 -4.57 -5.76 -12.14
CA ASP A 104 -3.72 -5.57 -10.97
C ASP A 104 -3.99 -6.62 -9.86
N LEU A 105 -5.26 -6.96 -9.63
CA LEU A 105 -5.61 -8.02 -8.67
C LEU A 105 -5.17 -9.42 -9.14
N PRO A 106 -5.36 -9.84 -10.41
CA PRO A 106 -4.79 -11.09 -10.91
C PRO A 106 -3.27 -11.13 -10.83
N LEU A 107 -2.59 -10.00 -11.07
CA LEU A 107 -1.15 -9.88 -10.96
C LEU A 107 -0.68 -10.07 -9.52
N LEU A 108 -1.34 -9.41 -8.55
CA LEU A 108 -1.07 -9.58 -7.13
C LEU A 108 -1.28 -11.05 -6.69
N LEU A 109 -2.36 -11.69 -7.15
CA LEU A 109 -2.62 -13.11 -6.86
C LEU A 109 -1.52 -14.00 -7.45
N LEU A 110 -1.09 -13.75 -8.69
CA LEU A 110 -0.01 -14.50 -9.32
C LEU A 110 1.30 -14.38 -8.54
N ILE A 111 1.67 -13.16 -8.11
CA ILE A 111 2.86 -12.91 -7.29
C ILE A 111 2.75 -13.67 -5.95
N THR A 112 1.60 -13.64 -5.30
CA THR A 112 1.35 -14.37 -4.06
C THR A 112 1.52 -15.88 -4.26
N VAL A 113 1.01 -16.44 -5.37
CA VAL A 113 1.17 -17.86 -5.71
C VAL A 113 2.64 -18.22 -5.99
N ILE A 114 3.38 -17.36 -6.72
CA ILE A 114 4.81 -17.58 -7.01
C ILE A 114 5.61 -17.58 -5.69
N ALA A 115 5.37 -16.63 -4.78
CA ALA A 115 6.04 -16.56 -3.50
C ALA A 115 5.75 -17.81 -2.64
N ALA A 116 4.50 -18.26 -2.59
CA ALA A 116 4.12 -19.47 -1.89
C ALA A 116 4.76 -20.73 -2.52
N TRP A 117 4.87 -20.77 -3.85
CA TRP A 117 5.50 -21.88 -4.57
C TRP A 117 7.02 -21.94 -4.35
N GLN A 118 7.70 -20.80 -4.35
CA GLN A 118 9.14 -20.76 -4.06
C GLN A 118 9.45 -21.24 -2.63
N LEU A 119 8.60 -20.90 -1.67
CA LEU A 119 8.80 -21.27 -0.28
C LEU A 119 8.35 -22.71 0.09
N ARG A 120 7.81 -23.49 -0.87
CA ARG A 120 7.20 -24.83 -0.61
C ARG A 120 8.18 -25.85 -0.02
N ASP A 121 9.49 -25.71 -0.29
CA ASP A 121 10.54 -26.59 0.25
C ASP A 121 11.15 -26.07 1.58
N GLY A 122 10.60 -24.96 2.09
CA GLY A 122 11.03 -24.35 3.34
C GLY A 122 12.28 -23.48 3.20
N THR A 123 12.80 -23.28 1.99
CA THR A 123 14.03 -22.50 1.77
C THR A 123 13.87 -21.55 0.60
N LEU A 124 14.51 -20.37 0.71
CA LEU A 124 14.70 -19.46 -0.42
C LEU A 124 16.18 -19.34 -0.70
N SER A 125 16.60 -19.79 -1.87
CA SER A 125 17.96 -19.66 -2.36
C SER A 125 18.23 -18.26 -2.94
N GLN A 126 19.50 -17.88 -3.11
CA GLN A 126 19.85 -16.63 -3.80
C GLN A 126 19.26 -16.55 -5.22
N ALA A 127 19.12 -17.70 -5.91
CA ALA A 127 18.46 -17.74 -7.21
C ALA A 127 16.98 -17.36 -7.13
N ASP A 128 16.26 -17.78 -6.08
CA ASP A 128 14.87 -17.39 -5.84
C ASP A 128 14.78 -15.87 -5.62
N GLY A 129 15.70 -15.29 -4.84
CA GLY A 129 15.79 -13.85 -4.64
C GLY A 129 16.02 -13.09 -5.94
N ILE A 130 16.92 -13.54 -6.79
CA ILE A 130 17.16 -12.94 -8.12
C ILE A 130 15.90 -13.03 -8.99
N VAL A 131 15.20 -14.16 -8.98
CA VAL A 131 13.93 -14.33 -9.72
C VAL A 131 12.88 -13.33 -9.23
N LEU A 132 12.75 -13.14 -7.90
CA LEU A 132 11.82 -12.14 -7.35
C LEU A 132 12.16 -10.71 -7.81
N LEU A 133 13.45 -10.33 -7.82
CA LEU A 133 13.87 -9.01 -8.29
C LEU A 133 13.66 -8.83 -9.80
N ILE A 134 13.90 -9.86 -10.61
CA ILE A 134 13.59 -9.82 -12.04
C ILE A 134 12.08 -9.67 -12.26
N LEU A 135 11.27 -10.41 -11.50
CA LEU A 135 9.81 -10.29 -11.53
C LEU A 135 9.36 -8.89 -11.12
N LEU A 136 9.98 -8.27 -10.12
CA LEU A 136 9.70 -6.88 -9.74
C LEU A 136 9.85 -5.94 -10.93
N VAL A 137 11.00 -5.98 -11.61
CA VAL A 137 11.27 -5.13 -12.78
C VAL A 137 10.27 -5.41 -13.90
N ALA A 138 9.98 -6.69 -14.18
CA ALA A 138 9.00 -7.07 -15.19
C ALA A 138 7.58 -6.60 -14.86
N VAL A 139 7.14 -6.74 -13.61
CA VAL A 139 5.82 -6.31 -13.13
C VAL A 139 5.68 -4.80 -13.19
N LEU A 140 6.68 -4.05 -12.70
CA LEU A 140 6.65 -2.58 -12.75
C LEU A 140 6.69 -2.08 -14.20
N GLY A 141 7.52 -2.67 -15.05
CA GLY A 141 7.57 -2.37 -16.48
C GLY A 141 6.23 -2.63 -17.17
N LEU A 142 5.60 -3.78 -16.87
CA LEU A 142 4.28 -4.11 -17.41
C LEU A 142 3.21 -3.11 -16.94
N GLN A 143 3.19 -2.76 -15.66
CA GLN A 143 2.23 -1.79 -15.10
C GLN A 143 2.42 -0.41 -15.73
N ILE A 144 3.65 0.06 -15.91
CA ILE A 144 3.94 1.33 -16.59
C ILE A 144 3.41 1.31 -18.02
N ILE A 145 3.78 0.29 -18.81
CA ILE A 145 3.38 0.18 -20.22
C ILE A 145 1.84 0.12 -20.37
N MET A 146 1.18 -0.70 -19.55
CA MET A 146 -0.27 -0.86 -19.63
C MET A 146 -1.02 0.39 -19.17
N SER A 147 -0.54 1.03 -18.10
CA SER A 147 -1.14 2.24 -17.56
C SER A 147 -1.04 3.43 -18.52
N ILE A 148 0.10 3.56 -19.21
CA ILE A 148 0.26 4.59 -20.27
C ILE A 148 -0.71 4.31 -21.43
N ARG A 149 -0.87 3.05 -21.84
CA ARG A 149 -1.81 2.69 -22.93
C ARG A 149 -3.27 2.98 -22.55
N GLU A 150 -3.67 2.70 -21.31
CA GLU A 150 -5.04 3.01 -20.84
C GLU A 150 -5.29 4.52 -20.79
N GLY A 151 -4.33 5.33 -20.36
CA GLY A 151 -4.44 6.79 -20.37
C GLY A 151 -4.61 7.38 -21.77
N TYR A 152 -4.02 6.77 -22.81
CA TYR A 152 -4.25 7.18 -24.21
C TYR A 152 -5.69 6.89 -24.66
N HIS A 153 -6.28 5.76 -24.26
CA HIS A 153 -7.65 5.40 -24.67
C HIS A 153 -8.73 6.23 -23.94
N GLU A 154 -8.54 6.56 -22.67
CA GLU A 154 -9.46 7.45 -21.94
C GLU A 154 -9.50 8.85 -22.56
N HIS A 155 -8.38 9.38 -23.03
CA HIS A 155 -8.32 10.67 -23.72
C HIS A 155 -8.96 10.64 -25.13
N GLU A 156 -8.90 9.52 -25.85
CA GLU A 156 -9.60 9.39 -27.14
C GLU A 156 -11.12 9.34 -26.96
N ASP A 157 -11.61 8.60 -25.94
CA ASP A 157 -13.05 8.50 -25.66
C ASP A 157 -13.61 9.85 -25.18
N ASP A 158 -12.90 10.59 -24.35
CA ASP A 158 -13.30 11.95 -23.92
C ASP A 158 -13.32 12.95 -25.08
N MET A 159 -12.38 12.86 -26.02
CA MET A 159 -12.37 13.70 -27.21
C MET A 159 -13.51 13.36 -28.19
N VAL A 160 -13.89 12.10 -28.30
CA VAL A 160 -15.03 11.65 -29.11
C VAL A 160 -16.36 12.16 -28.56
N VAL A 161 -16.52 12.10 -27.22
CA VAL A 161 -17.71 12.61 -26.52
C VAL A 161 -17.79 14.14 -26.65
N ALA A 162 -16.70 14.88 -26.43
CA ALA A 162 -16.66 16.33 -26.56
C ALA A 162 -16.96 16.81 -27.99
N ASN A 163 -16.53 16.05 -29.00
CA ASN A 163 -16.83 16.36 -30.40
C ASN A 163 -18.28 16.01 -30.80
N ALA A 164 -18.90 15.00 -30.14
CA ALA A 164 -20.30 14.68 -30.36
C ALA A 164 -21.24 15.73 -29.73
N ASP A 165 -20.89 16.25 -28.56
CA ASP A 165 -21.65 17.32 -27.90
C ASP A 165 -21.50 18.67 -28.58
N SER A 166 -20.34 18.96 -29.20
CA SER A 166 -20.11 20.19 -29.99
C SER A 166 -20.88 20.22 -31.29
N ALA A 167 -21.25 19.08 -31.86
CA ALA A 167 -22.07 18.97 -33.04
C ALA A 167 -23.56 19.25 -32.81
N HIS A 168 -24.02 19.28 -31.57
CA HIS A 168 -25.44 19.50 -31.20
C HIS A 168 -25.70 20.85 -30.55
N SER A 169 -24.68 21.67 -30.27
CA SER A 169 -24.84 22.98 -29.64
C SER A 169 -24.38 24.13 -30.53
N ASN A 170 -25.04 24.30 -31.67
CA ASN A 170 -25.11 25.61 -32.35
C ASN A 170 -26.39 26.28 -31.86
N ASN A 171 -26.31 26.96 -30.71
CA ASN A 171 -27.06 28.21 -30.43
C ASN A 171 -26.92 28.53 -28.95
N LEU A 172 -26.49 29.73 -28.78
CA LEU A 172 -26.74 30.68 -27.71
C LEU A 172 -25.47 31.16 -26.98
N GLU A 173 -25.13 32.36 -27.44
CA GLU A 173 -24.41 33.39 -26.70
C GLU A 173 -24.88 33.44 -25.25
N HIS A 174 -23.95 33.38 -24.31
CA HIS A 174 -23.93 34.35 -23.22
C HIS A 174 -22.50 34.53 -22.69
N LEU A 175 -22.05 35.73 -22.95
CA LEU A 175 -20.89 36.42 -22.44
C LEU A 175 -20.83 36.48 -20.91
N ASN A 176 -19.59 36.47 -20.47
CA ASN A 176 -19.06 37.20 -19.30
C ASN A 176 -19.47 36.75 -17.91
N ASN A 177 -18.58 35.99 -17.32
CA ASN A 177 -17.79 36.42 -16.15
C ASN A 177 -16.87 35.25 -15.73
N SER A 178 -15.82 35.07 -16.51
CA SER A 178 -14.66 34.34 -16.03
C SER A 178 -13.79 35.32 -15.30
N GLU A 179 -14.11 35.61 -14.05
CA GLU A 179 -13.07 36.01 -13.12
C GLU A 179 -12.07 34.86 -13.10
N SER A 180 -10.95 35.15 -13.68
CA SER A 180 -9.73 34.39 -13.70
C SER A 180 -9.30 34.06 -12.27
N LEU A 181 -9.83 33.01 -11.69
CA LEU A 181 -9.05 32.21 -10.78
C LEU A 181 -7.98 31.57 -11.66
N GLU A 182 -6.83 32.24 -11.75
CA GLU A 182 -5.56 31.62 -12.13
C GLU A 182 -5.45 30.35 -11.28
N LYS A 183 -5.90 29.22 -11.83
CA LYS A 183 -5.51 27.90 -11.35
C LYS A 183 -4.00 27.87 -11.54
N LEU A 184 -3.27 28.27 -10.49
CA LEU A 184 -1.82 28.11 -10.38
C LEU A 184 -1.51 26.69 -10.85
N GLU A 185 -0.98 26.57 -12.08
CA GLU A 185 -0.51 25.30 -12.58
C GLU A 185 0.36 24.65 -11.50
N PRO A 186 0.12 23.39 -11.12
CA PRO A 186 0.89 22.75 -10.06
C PRO A 186 2.36 22.76 -10.47
N SER A 187 3.16 23.54 -9.75
CA SER A 187 4.61 23.61 -9.96
C SER A 187 5.20 22.25 -9.63
N VAL A 188 5.91 21.63 -10.60
CA VAL A 188 6.60 20.35 -10.42
C VAL A 188 7.49 20.39 -9.18
N THR A 189 8.21 21.49 -8.97
CA THR A 189 9.09 21.67 -7.80
C THR A 189 8.30 21.62 -6.50
N ARG A 190 7.16 22.31 -6.42
CA ARG A 190 6.30 22.28 -5.23
C ARG A 190 5.74 20.89 -4.98
N GLY A 191 5.27 20.21 -6.04
CA GLY A 191 4.76 18.84 -5.96
C GLY A 191 5.84 17.87 -5.45
N LEU A 192 7.05 17.95 -6.01
CA LEU A 192 8.17 17.10 -5.61
C LEU A 192 8.63 17.38 -4.17
N VAL A 193 8.73 18.65 -3.78
CA VAL A 193 9.08 19.04 -2.40
C VAL A 193 8.03 18.55 -1.42
N SER A 194 6.75 18.74 -1.70
CA SER A 194 5.66 18.22 -0.86
C SER A 194 5.70 16.70 -0.73
N LEU A 195 5.95 16.00 -1.83
CA LEU A 195 6.07 14.55 -1.84
C LEU A 195 7.23 14.07 -0.96
N ILE A 196 8.42 14.64 -1.14
CA ILE A 196 9.62 14.24 -0.39
C ILE A 196 9.45 14.58 1.10
N ILE A 197 9.04 15.81 1.43
CA ILE A 197 8.86 16.23 2.81
C ILE A 197 7.74 15.41 3.48
N GLY A 198 6.60 15.24 2.80
CA GLY A 198 5.50 14.43 3.28
C GLY A 198 5.96 13.01 3.60
N MET A 199 6.67 12.34 2.69
CA MET A 199 7.19 11.00 2.87
C MET A 199 8.18 10.91 4.06
N LEU A 200 9.16 11.80 4.13
CA LEU A 200 10.15 11.78 5.22
C LEU A 200 9.50 12.00 6.58
N MET A 201 8.57 12.96 6.67
CA MET A 201 7.86 13.25 7.91
C MET A 201 6.90 12.12 8.31
N LEU A 202 6.27 11.47 7.32
CA LEU A 202 5.38 10.33 7.51
C LEU A 202 6.14 9.14 8.12
N VAL A 203 7.31 8.81 7.58
CA VAL A 203 8.17 7.75 8.12
C VAL A 203 8.73 8.13 9.50
N ALA A 204 9.20 9.36 9.69
CA ALA A 204 9.76 9.80 10.96
C ALA A 204 8.71 9.82 12.08
N SER A 205 7.48 10.30 11.79
CA SER A 205 6.38 10.33 12.76
C SER A 205 5.88 8.92 13.11
N SER A 206 5.79 8.02 12.13
CA SER A 206 5.47 6.60 12.37
C SER A 206 6.47 5.96 13.32
N ARG A 207 7.78 6.14 13.09
CA ARG A 207 8.84 5.63 13.99
C ARG A 207 8.74 6.21 15.40
N ALA A 208 8.43 7.49 15.53
CA ALA A 208 8.25 8.13 16.84
C ALA A 208 7.05 7.54 17.59
N ILE A 209 5.94 7.25 16.90
CA ILE A 209 4.76 6.59 17.47
C ILE A 209 5.11 5.17 17.94
N VAL A 210 5.78 4.38 17.08
CA VAL A 210 6.19 3.02 17.41
C VAL A 210 7.11 3.02 18.64
N TRP A 211 8.12 3.89 18.65
CA TRP A 211 9.01 4.03 19.81
C TRP A 211 8.25 4.34 21.10
N GLY A 212 7.34 5.33 21.05
CA GLY A 212 6.55 5.69 22.22
C GLY A 212 5.61 4.58 22.67
N ALA A 213 5.00 3.83 21.74
CA ALA A 213 4.11 2.72 22.04
C ALA A 213 4.86 1.52 22.63
N VAL A 214 6.03 1.19 22.10
CA VAL A 214 6.94 0.14 22.64
C VAL A 214 7.38 0.49 24.06
N GLU A 215 7.81 1.72 24.29
CA GLU A 215 8.23 2.19 25.62
C GLU A 215 7.11 2.05 26.66
N LEU A 216 5.87 2.46 26.31
CA LEU A 216 4.73 2.30 27.21
C LEU A 216 4.36 0.83 27.44
N ALA A 217 4.37 0.01 26.39
CA ALA A 217 4.05 -1.40 26.48
C ALA A 217 5.05 -2.17 27.36
N THR A 218 6.33 -1.85 27.22
CA THR A 218 7.40 -2.41 28.07
C THR A 218 7.22 -2.00 29.53
N LEU A 219 6.87 -0.74 29.79
CA LEU A 219 6.56 -0.26 31.15
C LEU A 219 5.34 -0.94 31.76
N TRP A 220 4.40 -1.40 30.96
CA TRP A 220 3.23 -2.17 31.39
C TRP A 220 3.50 -3.67 31.51
N GLY A 221 4.71 -4.12 31.24
CA GLY A 221 5.15 -5.50 31.41
C GLY A 221 4.73 -6.44 30.29
N LEU A 222 4.40 -5.91 29.10
CA LEU A 222 4.18 -6.74 27.93
C LEU A 222 5.50 -7.38 27.47
N SER A 223 5.45 -8.63 27.02
CA SER A 223 6.64 -9.32 26.51
C SER A 223 7.09 -8.69 25.17
N GLU A 224 8.41 -8.71 24.92
CA GLU A 224 9.01 -8.21 23.67
C GLU A 224 8.38 -8.86 22.43
N LEU A 225 8.04 -10.14 22.55
CA LEU A 225 7.39 -10.88 21.48
C LEU A 225 6.00 -10.33 21.14
N ILE A 226 5.16 -10.07 22.15
CA ILE A 226 3.83 -9.46 21.95
C ILE A 226 3.99 -8.07 21.35
N ILE A 227 4.92 -7.26 21.86
CA ILE A 227 5.21 -5.93 21.35
C ILE A 227 5.60 -5.98 19.88
N GLY A 228 6.52 -6.89 19.52
CA GLY A 228 6.97 -7.06 18.12
C GLY A 228 5.86 -7.48 17.19
N LEU A 229 5.08 -8.50 17.57
CA LEU A 229 4.01 -9.06 16.74
C LEU A 229 2.79 -8.16 16.58
N THR A 230 2.60 -7.18 17.46
CA THR A 230 1.42 -6.31 17.44
C THR A 230 1.79 -4.86 17.19
N ILE A 231 2.46 -4.21 18.14
CA ILE A 231 2.73 -2.78 18.12
C ILE A 231 3.69 -2.41 16.97
N VAL A 232 4.80 -3.14 16.86
CA VAL A 232 5.78 -2.85 15.81
C VAL A 232 5.21 -3.19 14.45
N ALA A 233 4.59 -4.35 14.29
CA ALA A 233 4.03 -4.80 13.01
C ALA A 233 2.93 -3.84 12.48
N VAL A 234 2.01 -3.41 13.35
CA VAL A 234 1.00 -2.42 12.96
C VAL A 234 1.63 -1.04 12.74
N GLY A 235 2.60 -0.69 13.59
CA GLY A 235 3.24 0.61 13.55
C GLY A 235 4.05 0.88 12.29
N THR A 236 4.72 -0.13 11.73
CA THR A 236 5.44 0.02 10.44
C THR A 236 4.49 0.21 9.27
N SER A 237 3.24 -0.26 9.35
CA SER A 237 2.22 -0.06 8.33
C SER A 237 1.35 1.21 8.55
N LEU A 238 1.68 2.06 9.54
CA LEU A 238 0.98 3.34 9.74
C LEU A 238 1.14 4.31 8.54
N PRO A 239 2.31 4.42 7.90
CA PRO A 239 2.46 5.20 6.67
C PRO A 239 1.47 4.80 5.59
N GLU A 240 1.33 3.50 5.32
CA GLU A 240 0.38 2.96 4.36
C GLU A 240 -1.06 3.27 4.74
N LEU A 241 -1.40 3.09 6.02
CA LEU A 241 -2.76 3.34 6.52
C LEU A 241 -3.17 4.80 6.31
N VAL A 242 -2.34 5.73 6.77
CA VAL A 242 -2.72 7.14 6.76
C VAL A 242 -2.66 7.73 5.35
N SER A 243 -1.68 7.33 4.52
CA SER A 243 -1.61 7.74 3.12
C SER A 243 -2.77 7.19 2.29
N SER A 244 -3.13 5.91 2.45
CA SER A 244 -4.29 5.33 1.75
C SER A 244 -5.60 5.96 2.19
N LEU A 245 -5.75 6.24 3.49
CA LEU A 245 -6.93 6.93 4.02
C LEU A 245 -7.02 8.38 3.51
N SER A 246 -5.91 9.11 3.50
CA SER A 246 -5.84 10.48 2.95
C SER A 246 -6.20 10.50 1.47
N ALA A 247 -5.61 9.60 0.67
CA ALA A 247 -5.94 9.47 -0.75
C ALA A 247 -7.43 9.17 -0.97
N ALA A 248 -7.99 8.18 -0.24
CA ALA A 248 -9.40 7.82 -0.36
C ALA A 248 -10.34 8.97 0.04
N ARG A 249 -10.01 9.74 1.10
CA ARG A 249 -10.78 10.92 1.51
C ARG A 249 -10.74 12.06 0.50
N LYS A 250 -9.64 12.20 -0.24
CA LYS A 250 -9.47 13.19 -1.31
C LYS A 250 -10.11 12.75 -2.64
N GLY A 251 -10.75 11.57 -2.67
CA GLY A 251 -11.37 11.01 -3.87
C GLY A 251 -10.39 10.31 -4.81
N GLU A 252 -9.11 10.22 -4.44
CA GLU A 252 -8.06 9.52 -5.19
C GLU A 252 -8.12 8.01 -4.90
N HIS A 253 -9.27 7.37 -5.22
CA HIS A 253 -9.54 5.97 -4.90
C HIS A 253 -8.54 5.01 -5.53
N ASP A 254 -8.13 5.26 -6.77
CA ASP A 254 -7.15 4.45 -7.48
C ASP A 254 -5.77 4.56 -6.85
N MET A 255 -5.39 5.76 -6.39
CA MET A 255 -4.12 5.98 -5.70
C MET A 255 -4.09 5.24 -4.35
N ALA A 256 -5.20 5.24 -3.61
CA ALA A 256 -5.31 4.48 -2.35
C ALA A 256 -5.14 2.97 -2.56
N LEU A 257 -5.80 2.40 -3.57
CA LEU A 257 -5.66 0.99 -3.92
C LEU A 257 -4.27 0.69 -4.49
N GLY A 258 -3.74 1.59 -5.32
CA GLY A 258 -2.40 1.49 -5.88
C GLY A 258 -1.33 1.44 -4.79
N ASN A 259 -1.45 2.26 -3.75
CA ASN A 259 -0.57 2.22 -2.59
C ASN A 259 -0.56 0.83 -1.94
N ILE A 260 -1.72 0.27 -1.62
CA ILE A 260 -1.84 -1.02 -0.93
C ILE A 260 -1.35 -2.18 -1.81
N ILE A 261 -1.79 -2.23 -3.08
CA ILE A 261 -1.36 -3.25 -4.03
C ILE A 261 0.15 -3.13 -4.30
N GLY A 262 0.64 -1.91 -4.47
CA GLY A 262 2.05 -1.61 -4.68
C GLY A 262 2.90 -2.07 -3.50
N SER A 263 2.54 -1.69 -2.27
CA SER A 263 3.25 -2.12 -1.06
C SER A 263 3.30 -3.65 -0.94
N ASN A 264 2.21 -4.37 -1.26
CA ASN A 264 2.23 -5.84 -1.25
C ASN A 264 3.16 -6.42 -2.34
N ILE A 265 3.21 -5.81 -3.52
CA ILE A 265 4.15 -6.19 -4.59
C ILE A 265 5.59 -5.94 -4.13
N PHE A 266 5.88 -4.76 -3.57
CA PHE A 266 7.22 -4.43 -3.09
C PHE A 266 7.65 -5.31 -1.92
N ASN A 267 6.78 -5.56 -0.96
CA ASN A 267 7.09 -6.46 0.15
C ASN A 267 7.42 -7.87 -0.33
N THR A 268 6.64 -8.41 -1.26
CA THR A 268 6.86 -9.77 -1.76
C THR A 268 8.08 -9.84 -2.68
N LEU A 269 8.24 -8.91 -3.63
CA LEU A 269 9.26 -9.02 -4.65
C LEU A 269 10.56 -8.30 -4.29
N ALA A 270 10.49 -7.09 -3.70
CA ALA A 270 11.67 -6.32 -3.36
C ALA A 270 12.23 -6.71 -1.98
N VAL A 271 11.39 -6.67 -0.92
CA VAL A 271 11.85 -6.92 0.46
C VAL A 271 12.38 -8.33 0.60
N VAL A 272 11.58 -9.35 0.22
CA VAL A 272 12.01 -10.76 0.27
C VAL A 272 13.14 -11.00 -0.72
N GLY A 273 13.05 -10.47 -1.96
CA GLY A 273 14.06 -10.64 -2.99
C GLY A 273 15.43 -10.11 -2.57
N LEU A 274 15.50 -8.87 -2.05
CA LEU A 274 16.74 -8.26 -1.58
C LEU A 274 17.34 -9.04 -0.41
N ALA A 275 16.55 -9.37 0.60
CA ALA A 275 17.01 -10.13 1.75
C ALA A 275 17.57 -11.50 1.34
N THR A 276 16.88 -12.22 0.46
CA THR A 276 17.27 -13.55 -0.02
C THR A 276 18.53 -13.52 -0.88
N VAL A 277 18.75 -12.46 -1.67
CA VAL A 277 20.01 -12.28 -2.45
C VAL A 277 21.19 -12.04 -1.52
N ILE A 278 21.00 -11.32 -0.41
CA ILE A 278 22.05 -11.08 0.60
C ILE A 278 22.36 -12.36 1.36
N ALA A 279 21.34 -13.04 1.88
CA ALA A 279 21.49 -14.29 2.61
C ALA A 279 20.32 -15.24 2.27
N PRO A 280 20.60 -16.51 1.88
CA PRO A 280 19.56 -17.51 1.71
C PRO A 280 18.72 -17.65 3.00
N ILE A 281 17.42 -17.87 2.86
CA ILE A 281 16.49 -17.92 3.97
C ILE A 281 16.03 -19.35 4.20
N ALA A 282 16.21 -19.87 5.43
CA ALA A 282 15.58 -21.10 5.89
C ALA A 282 14.32 -20.71 6.67
N ALA A 283 13.16 -20.91 6.07
CA ALA A 283 11.91 -20.48 6.66
C ALA A 283 11.41 -21.49 7.69
N ASP A 284 10.96 -21.00 8.85
CA ASP A 284 10.22 -21.83 9.80
C ASP A 284 8.95 -22.40 9.11
N PRO A 285 8.67 -23.72 9.22
CA PRO A 285 7.45 -24.33 8.68
C PRO A 285 6.15 -23.62 9.08
N VAL A 286 6.15 -22.93 10.21
CA VAL A 286 5.01 -22.12 10.68
C VAL A 286 4.75 -20.93 9.77
N ILE A 287 5.78 -20.31 9.19
CA ILE A 287 5.61 -19.19 8.25
C ILE A 287 4.83 -19.64 7.01
N LEU A 288 5.15 -20.83 6.46
CA LEU A 288 4.43 -21.37 5.32
C LEU A 288 2.99 -21.74 5.67
N SER A 289 2.78 -22.48 6.74
CA SER A 289 1.48 -23.03 7.13
C SER A 289 0.52 -21.98 7.70
N ARG A 290 1.03 -20.90 8.29
CA ARG A 290 0.23 -19.85 8.91
C ARG A 290 0.21 -18.58 8.05
N ASP A 291 1.37 -17.96 7.84
CA ASP A 291 1.44 -16.60 7.32
C ASP A 291 1.26 -16.54 5.81
N VAL A 292 1.91 -17.44 5.06
CA VAL A 292 1.73 -17.53 3.60
C VAL A 292 0.32 -18.00 3.27
N MET A 293 -0.24 -18.94 4.03
CA MET A 293 -1.62 -19.37 3.84
C MET A 293 -2.61 -18.23 4.16
N ALA A 294 -2.43 -17.52 5.27
CA ALA A 294 -3.26 -16.36 5.62
C ALA A 294 -3.20 -15.27 4.54
N MET A 295 -1.99 -14.94 4.05
CA MET A 295 -1.79 -13.98 2.95
C MET A 295 -2.49 -14.45 1.66
N GLY A 296 -2.39 -15.73 1.30
CA GLY A 296 -3.05 -16.32 0.14
C GLY A 296 -4.57 -16.25 0.24
N VAL A 297 -5.15 -16.70 1.35
CA VAL A 297 -6.60 -16.62 1.62
C VAL A 297 -7.08 -15.17 1.58
N LEU A 298 -6.32 -14.26 2.18
CA LEU A 298 -6.66 -12.84 2.23
C LEU A 298 -6.60 -12.19 0.84
N THR A 299 -5.61 -12.56 0.02
CA THR A 299 -5.53 -12.09 -1.38
C THR A 299 -6.70 -12.59 -2.21
N ILE A 300 -7.11 -13.86 -2.06
CA ILE A 300 -8.30 -14.42 -2.73
C ILE A 300 -9.57 -13.70 -2.23
N LEU A 301 -9.68 -13.46 -0.94
CA LEU A 301 -10.80 -12.71 -0.35
C LEU A 301 -10.88 -11.30 -0.93
N LEU A 302 -9.76 -10.58 -1.00
CA LEU A 302 -9.67 -9.25 -1.61
C LEU A 302 -10.16 -9.28 -3.06
N VAL A 303 -9.63 -10.20 -3.88
CA VAL A 303 -10.05 -10.37 -5.29
C VAL A 303 -11.55 -10.61 -5.38
N THR A 304 -12.08 -11.51 -4.55
CA THR A 304 -13.51 -11.88 -4.55
C THR A 304 -14.38 -10.67 -4.20
N LEU A 305 -14.03 -9.94 -3.14
CA LEU A 305 -14.77 -8.75 -2.69
C LEU A 305 -14.72 -7.62 -3.73
N CYS A 306 -13.55 -7.38 -4.35
CA CYS A 306 -13.40 -6.38 -5.41
C CYS A 306 -14.20 -6.75 -6.68
N VAL A 307 -14.14 -8.01 -7.12
CA VAL A 307 -14.92 -8.51 -8.25
C VAL A 307 -16.42 -8.40 -7.98
N PHE A 308 -16.85 -8.72 -6.76
CA PHE A 308 -18.25 -8.60 -6.35
C PHE A 308 -18.71 -7.13 -6.39
N ALA A 309 -17.93 -6.21 -5.79
CA ALA A 309 -18.23 -4.79 -5.80
C ALA A 309 -18.33 -4.24 -7.24
N PHE A 310 -17.36 -4.61 -8.10
CA PHE A 310 -17.34 -4.22 -9.50
C PHE A 310 -18.55 -4.76 -10.28
N LYS A 311 -18.85 -6.06 -10.18
CA LYS A 311 -19.98 -6.68 -10.90
C LYS A 311 -21.34 -6.13 -10.46
N THR A 312 -21.48 -5.82 -9.18
CA THR A 312 -22.73 -5.25 -8.63
C THR A 312 -22.82 -3.74 -8.81
N LYS A 313 -21.80 -3.10 -9.41
CA LYS A 313 -21.69 -1.63 -9.55
C LYS A 313 -21.85 -0.91 -8.20
N ARG A 314 -21.40 -1.54 -7.12
CA ARG A 314 -21.39 -0.97 -5.78
C ARG A 314 -19.98 -0.52 -5.41
N GLN A 315 -19.90 0.43 -4.47
CA GLN A 315 -18.63 0.78 -3.88
C GLN A 315 -18.06 -0.43 -3.11
N PHE A 316 -16.75 -0.56 -3.10
CA PHE A 316 -16.02 -1.40 -2.16
C PHE A 316 -16.16 -0.74 -0.80
N GLY A 317 -17.19 -1.14 -0.08
CA GLY A 317 -17.78 -0.38 1.00
C GLY A 317 -17.51 -0.98 2.38
N ARG A 318 -18.23 -0.43 3.37
CA ARG A 318 -18.03 -0.76 4.79
C ARG A 318 -18.18 -2.24 5.13
N THR A 319 -19.05 -2.99 4.45
CA THR A 319 -19.19 -4.44 4.67
C THR A 319 -17.91 -5.18 4.28
N SER A 320 -17.32 -4.85 3.14
CA SER A 320 -16.04 -5.43 2.72
C SER A 320 -14.91 -5.03 3.68
N GLY A 321 -14.89 -3.75 4.11
CA GLY A 321 -13.93 -3.28 5.11
C GLY A 321 -14.06 -4.02 6.45
N ALA A 322 -15.29 -4.21 6.94
CA ALA A 322 -15.54 -4.96 8.18
C ALA A 322 -15.08 -6.42 8.05
N THR A 323 -15.34 -7.08 6.91
CA THR A 323 -14.87 -8.46 6.65
C THR A 323 -13.35 -8.56 6.74
N LEU A 324 -12.62 -7.60 6.13
CA LEU A 324 -11.17 -7.57 6.16
C LEU A 324 -10.62 -7.34 7.58
N VAL A 325 -11.18 -6.38 8.31
CA VAL A 325 -10.78 -6.10 9.70
C VAL A 325 -11.09 -7.28 10.63
N LEU A 326 -12.22 -7.95 10.45
CA LEU A 326 -12.55 -9.16 11.22
C LEU A 326 -11.56 -10.29 10.92
N PHE A 327 -11.15 -10.44 9.66
CA PHE A 327 -10.06 -11.39 9.31
C PHE A 327 -8.77 -11.04 10.05
N PHE A 328 -8.38 -9.76 10.07
CA PHE A 328 -7.20 -9.31 10.81
C PHE A 328 -7.27 -9.65 12.29
N MET A 329 -8.41 -9.39 12.93
CA MET A 329 -8.60 -9.72 14.35
C MET A 329 -8.49 -11.22 14.61
N GLY A 330 -9.09 -12.04 13.75
CA GLY A 330 -9.01 -13.51 13.85
C GLY A 330 -7.58 -14.02 13.64
N TYR A 331 -6.87 -13.49 12.64
CA TYR A 331 -5.46 -13.82 12.40
C TYR A 331 -4.57 -13.41 13.57
N THR A 332 -4.74 -12.20 14.10
CA THR A 332 -3.96 -11.72 15.25
C THR A 332 -4.22 -12.57 16.51
N ALA A 333 -5.47 -12.94 16.76
CA ALA A 333 -5.81 -13.83 17.88
C ALA A 333 -5.14 -15.21 17.71
N TRP A 334 -5.18 -15.79 16.51
CA TRP A 334 -4.49 -17.04 16.20
C TRP A 334 -2.97 -16.92 16.37
N LEU A 335 -2.38 -15.81 15.88
CA LEU A 335 -0.95 -15.52 16.02
C LEU A 335 -0.53 -15.51 17.49
N ILE A 336 -1.23 -14.75 18.35
CA ILE A 336 -0.95 -14.65 19.78
C ILE A 336 -1.08 -16.01 20.46
N GLN A 337 -2.12 -16.78 20.13
CA GLN A 337 -2.32 -18.12 20.70
C GLN A 337 -1.20 -19.08 20.28
N SER A 338 -0.75 -19.05 19.02
CA SER A 338 0.32 -19.93 18.50
C SER A 338 1.69 -19.66 19.12
N VAL A 339 1.89 -18.48 19.72
CA VAL A 339 3.14 -18.07 20.37
C VAL A 339 3.08 -18.29 21.88
N SER A 340 1.89 -18.32 22.45
CA SER A 340 1.70 -18.53 23.92
C SER A 340 1.66 -20.01 24.32
N MET A 341 1.61 -20.92 23.34
CA MET A 341 1.75 -22.38 23.54
C MET A 341 3.17 -22.85 23.30
#